data_6a11a9593b32102fff8fb9436417cd75
#
_entry.id   6a11a9593b32102fff8fb9436417cd75
#
_cell.length_a   1.000
_cell.length_b   1.000
_cell.length_c   1.000
_cell.angle_alpha   90.00
_cell.angle_beta   90.00
_cell.angle_gamma   90.00
#
_symmetry.space_group_name_H-M   'P 1'
#
loop_
_entity.id
_entity.type
_entity.pdbx_description
1 polymer ?
#
loop_
_entity_poly.entity_id
_entity_poly.type
_entity_poly.pdbx_seq_one_letter_code
_entity_poly.pdbx_strand_id
1 'polypeptide(L)'
;KKIDIIINNAAVSVFSKYNQRTDKELNLTIDTNIKGVLNIINSYADIHKRKNLNSCSIINIGSIYGFLSPDFRIYGNKDNYSSEIYGATKAAVIQLTKYYSVILSKYQINVNCLSPGGIINEKKPQNKKFIKNYSKRVPKSKMGNVENLFTGILFLASESSSYVNGQNIIIDGGLSSW
;
A
#
# COMPACT_ATOMS: atom_id res chain seq x y z
N LYS A 1 -8.28 11.29 -23.24
CA LYS A 1 -9.10 10.19 -22.64
C LYS A 1 -9.35 10.54 -21.18
N LYS A 2 -10.49 10.16 -20.63
CA LYS A 2 -10.83 10.23 -19.21
C LYS A 2 -10.19 9.02 -18.49
N ILE A 3 -9.73 9.24 -17.28
CA ILE A 3 -9.30 8.17 -16.37
C ILE A 3 -10.28 8.21 -15.19
N ASP A 4 -10.98 7.12 -14.97
CA ASP A 4 -11.98 7.01 -13.89
C ASP A 4 -11.38 6.42 -12.61
N ILE A 5 -10.34 5.58 -12.74
CA ILE A 5 -9.70 4.88 -11.62
C ILE A 5 -8.19 4.96 -11.78
N ILE A 6 -7.50 5.30 -10.70
CA ILE A 6 -6.04 5.24 -10.58
C ILE A 6 -5.67 4.32 -9.44
N ILE A 7 -4.78 3.35 -9.69
CA ILE A 7 -4.24 2.47 -8.65
C ILE A 7 -2.74 2.70 -8.55
N ASN A 8 -2.30 3.36 -7.48
CA ASN A 8 -0.89 3.55 -7.17
C ASN A 8 -0.33 2.30 -6.49
N ASN A 9 0.01 1.30 -7.31
CA ASN A 9 0.49 0.00 -6.85
C ASN A 9 2.02 -0.14 -6.90
N ALA A 10 2.70 0.60 -7.76
CA ALA A 10 4.15 0.50 -7.91
C ALA A 10 4.87 0.79 -6.59
N ALA A 11 5.71 -0.13 -6.15
CA ALA A 11 6.51 0.03 -4.94
C ALA A 11 7.76 -0.85 -4.99
N VAL A 12 8.77 -0.43 -4.24
CA VAL A 12 9.99 -1.21 -4.03
C VAL A 12 10.23 -1.40 -2.53
N SER A 13 10.93 -2.48 -2.20
CA SER A 13 11.42 -2.75 -0.84
C SER A 13 12.86 -3.23 -0.95
N VAL A 14 13.70 -2.79 -0.02
CA VAL A 14 15.09 -3.20 0.09
C VAL A 14 15.27 -4.11 1.31
N PHE A 15 16.18 -5.07 1.22
CA PHE A 15 16.36 -6.14 2.20
C PHE A 15 17.81 -6.22 2.74
N SER A 16 18.63 -5.21 2.50
CA SER A 16 19.93 -5.05 3.15
C SER A 16 19.76 -4.88 4.67
N LYS A 17 20.79 -5.12 5.47
CA LYS A 17 20.73 -4.92 6.92
C LYS A 17 20.48 -3.45 7.25
N TYR A 18 19.76 -3.16 8.33
CA TYR A 18 19.34 -1.80 8.71
C TYR A 18 20.53 -0.83 8.85
N ASN A 19 21.68 -1.30 9.31
CA ASN A 19 22.91 -0.49 9.49
C ASN A 19 23.86 -0.50 8.27
N GLN A 20 23.46 -1.08 7.15
CA GLN A 20 24.24 -1.21 5.92
C GLN A 20 23.50 -0.70 4.68
N ARG A 21 22.38 -0.01 4.88
CA ARG A 21 21.64 0.57 3.76
C ARG A 21 22.39 1.72 3.14
N THR A 22 22.44 1.70 1.83
CA THR A 22 23.07 2.77 1.05
C THR A 22 22.08 3.90 0.79
N ASP A 23 22.59 5.11 0.58
CA ASP A 23 21.76 6.25 0.14
C ASP A 23 20.99 5.93 -1.16
N LYS A 24 21.57 5.12 -2.04
CA LYS A 24 20.93 4.66 -3.27
C LYS A 24 19.66 3.83 -2.97
N GLU A 25 19.71 2.92 -2.00
CA GLU A 25 18.57 2.12 -1.59
C GLU A 25 17.48 2.95 -0.91
N LEU A 26 17.90 3.89 -0.05
CA LEU A 26 16.98 4.83 0.61
C LEU A 26 16.28 5.72 -0.44
N ASN A 27 17.04 6.35 -1.32
CA ASN A 27 16.51 7.22 -2.36
C ASN A 27 15.60 6.46 -3.32
N LEU A 28 15.98 5.27 -3.77
CA LEU A 28 15.13 4.42 -4.61
C LEU A 28 13.78 4.13 -3.96
N THR A 29 13.79 3.83 -2.66
CA THR A 29 12.57 3.50 -1.92
C THR A 29 11.67 4.74 -1.76
N ILE A 30 12.26 5.90 -1.42
CA ILE A 30 11.53 7.17 -1.26
C ILE A 30 11.00 7.64 -2.62
N ASP A 31 11.83 7.63 -3.66
CA ASP A 31 11.47 8.13 -4.99
C ASP A 31 10.33 7.31 -5.59
N THR A 32 10.40 5.97 -5.44
CA THR A 32 9.34 5.10 -5.97
C THR A 32 8.07 5.18 -5.13
N ASN A 33 8.19 4.96 -3.81
CA ASN A 33 7.01 4.72 -2.97
C ASN A 33 6.30 6.01 -2.54
N ILE A 34 7.02 7.15 -2.46
CA ILE A 34 6.44 8.44 -2.05
C ILE A 34 6.33 9.37 -3.24
N LYS A 35 7.47 9.74 -3.89
CA LYS A 35 7.46 10.72 -4.97
C LYS A 35 6.66 10.21 -6.18
N GLY A 36 6.72 8.90 -6.47
CA GLY A 36 5.90 8.28 -7.51
C GLY A 36 4.41 8.52 -7.29
N VAL A 37 3.93 8.26 -6.06
CA VAL A 37 2.52 8.49 -5.68
C VAL A 37 2.16 9.97 -5.77
N LEU A 38 3.00 10.86 -5.22
CA LEU A 38 2.80 12.32 -5.28
C LEU A 38 2.69 12.81 -6.72
N ASN A 39 3.61 12.39 -7.59
CA ASN A 39 3.66 12.82 -8.99
C ASN A 39 2.41 12.39 -9.76
N ILE A 40 1.95 11.15 -9.58
CA ILE A 40 0.73 10.66 -10.25
C ILE A 40 -0.50 11.43 -9.78
N ILE A 41 -0.68 11.59 -8.46
CA ILE A 41 -1.85 12.29 -7.92
C ILE A 41 -1.87 13.76 -8.37
N ASN A 42 -0.75 14.47 -8.24
CA ASN A 42 -0.66 15.89 -8.62
C ASN A 42 -0.90 16.10 -10.11
N SER A 43 -0.22 15.31 -10.96
CA SER A 43 -0.37 15.42 -12.42
C SER A 43 -1.80 15.13 -12.87
N TYR A 44 -2.44 14.11 -12.27
CA TYR A 44 -3.83 13.80 -12.60
C TYR A 44 -4.80 14.87 -12.09
N ALA A 45 -4.61 15.35 -10.87
CA ALA A 45 -5.46 16.39 -10.29
C ALA A 45 -5.43 17.68 -11.15
N ASP A 46 -4.28 18.06 -11.69
CA ASP A 46 -4.15 19.20 -12.57
C ASP A 46 -4.87 19.01 -13.91
N ILE A 47 -4.79 17.82 -14.48
CA ILE A 47 -5.53 17.47 -15.71
C ILE A 47 -7.03 17.48 -15.44
N HIS A 48 -7.45 16.86 -14.32
CA HIS A 48 -8.85 16.76 -13.91
C HIS A 48 -9.49 18.13 -13.75
N LYS A 49 -8.84 19.04 -13.02
CA LYS A 49 -9.28 20.43 -12.81
C LYS A 49 -9.41 21.18 -14.13
N ARG A 50 -8.37 21.14 -15.00
CA ARG A 50 -8.36 21.86 -16.28
C ARG A 50 -9.44 21.39 -17.23
N LYS A 51 -9.79 20.10 -17.21
CA LYS A 51 -10.76 19.50 -18.12
C LYS A 51 -12.17 19.38 -17.52
N ASN A 52 -12.36 19.81 -16.29
CA ASN A 52 -13.62 19.69 -15.56
C ASN A 52 -14.23 18.27 -15.68
N LEU A 53 -13.42 17.24 -15.36
CA LEU A 53 -13.82 15.86 -15.50
C LEU A 53 -14.79 15.47 -14.37
N ASN A 54 -15.59 14.43 -14.63
CA ASN A 54 -16.46 13.82 -13.61
C ASN A 54 -15.62 13.07 -12.55
N SER A 55 -16.28 12.43 -11.59
CA SER A 55 -15.69 11.69 -10.48
C SER A 55 -14.52 10.76 -10.88
N CYS A 56 -13.58 10.59 -9.97
CA CYS A 56 -12.47 9.64 -10.09
C CYS A 56 -12.19 8.99 -8.73
N SER A 57 -11.81 7.72 -8.73
CA SER A 57 -11.30 7.02 -7.57
C SER A 57 -9.78 6.83 -7.68
N ILE A 58 -9.05 7.28 -6.66
CA ILE A 58 -7.61 7.03 -6.50
C ILE A 58 -7.42 6.04 -5.36
N ILE A 59 -6.81 4.90 -5.66
CA ILE A 59 -6.54 3.82 -4.70
C ILE A 59 -5.03 3.71 -4.53
N ASN A 60 -4.55 4.05 -3.35
CA ASN A 60 -3.14 3.88 -2.99
C ASN A 60 -2.93 2.50 -2.34
N ILE A 61 -1.91 1.77 -2.75
CA ILE A 61 -1.57 0.51 -2.10
C ILE A 61 -0.58 0.77 -0.96
N GLY A 62 -1.11 0.74 0.25
CA GLY A 62 -0.38 0.81 1.51
C GLY A 62 0.31 -0.50 1.89
N SER A 63 0.37 -0.75 3.17
CA SER A 63 0.82 -2.01 3.79
C SER A 63 0.47 -1.98 5.27
N ILE A 64 0.28 -3.14 5.91
CA ILE A 64 0.25 -3.23 7.37
C ILE A 64 1.51 -2.64 8.01
N TYR A 65 2.66 -2.71 7.34
CA TYR A 65 3.91 -2.09 7.83
C TYR A 65 3.93 -0.56 7.74
N GLY A 66 2.87 0.06 7.24
CA GLY A 66 2.66 1.50 7.37
C GLY A 66 2.14 1.94 8.76
N PHE A 67 1.70 1.00 9.60
CA PHE A 67 1.21 1.28 10.96
C PHE A 67 1.58 0.20 12.00
N LEU A 68 2.22 -0.90 11.57
CA LEU A 68 2.79 -1.94 12.41
C LEU A 68 4.28 -2.10 12.14
N SER A 69 5.04 -2.48 13.16
CA SER A 69 6.41 -2.98 12.97
C SER A 69 6.38 -4.44 12.49
N PRO A 70 7.34 -4.84 11.63
CA PRO A 70 7.55 -6.25 11.34
C PRO A 70 7.84 -7.05 12.61
N ASP A 71 7.24 -8.24 12.72
CA ASP A 71 7.68 -9.21 13.71
C ASP A 71 8.92 -9.94 13.18
N PHE A 72 10.08 -9.57 13.69
CA PHE A 72 11.35 -10.13 13.22
C PHE A 72 11.49 -11.63 13.39
N ARG A 73 10.73 -12.26 14.32
CA ARG A 73 10.71 -13.70 14.54
C ARG A 73 10.22 -14.51 13.34
N ILE A 74 9.43 -13.90 12.46
CA ILE A 74 8.93 -14.59 11.24
C ILE A 74 10.05 -14.87 10.24
N TYR A 75 11.11 -14.05 10.24
CA TYR A 75 12.22 -14.17 9.28
C TYR A 75 13.26 -15.23 9.70
N GLY A 76 13.17 -15.75 10.92
CA GLY A 76 14.18 -16.67 11.48
C GLY A 76 15.51 -15.97 11.77
N ASN A 77 16.62 -16.68 11.63
CA ASN A 77 17.97 -16.14 11.93
C ASN A 77 18.61 -15.38 10.75
N LYS A 78 17.82 -14.85 9.83
CA LYS A 78 18.33 -14.10 8.68
C LYS A 78 18.20 -12.60 8.95
N ASP A 79 19.26 -11.86 8.67
CA ASP A 79 19.29 -10.42 8.82
C ASP A 79 18.52 -9.63 7.73
N ASN A 80 17.84 -10.33 6.82
CA ASN A 80 17.07 -9.75 5.72
C ASN A 80 15.61 -9.57 6.13
N TYR A 81 15.32 -8.46 6.79
CA TYR A 81 13.98 -8.09 7.23
C TYR A 81 13.33 -7.11 6.25
N SER A 82 12.00 -6.96 6.34
CA SER A 82 11.35 -5.80 5.76
C SER A 82 11.97 -4.53 6.34
N SER A 83 12.33 -3.60 5.47
CA SER A 83 13.11 -2.43 5.89
C SER A 83 12.26 -1.40 6.65
N GLU A 84 12.91 -0.68 7.55
CA GLU A 84 12.34 0.47 8.25
C GLU A 84 11.89 1.54 7.25
N ILE A 85 12.68 1.79 6.21
CA ILE A 85 12.32 2.78 5.18
C ILE A 85 11.08 2.36 4.38
N TYR A 86 10.89 1.04 4.12
CA TYR A 86 9.66 0.56 3.49
C TYR A 86 8.44 0.88 4.36
N GLY A 87 8.49 0.53 5.64
CA GLY A 87 7.42 0.85 6.58
C GLY A 87 7.14 2.35 6.64
N ALA A 88 8.18 3.18 6.76
CA ALA A 88 8.06 4.64 6.77
C ALA A 88 7.39 5.17 5.49
N THR A 89 7.78 4.65 4.30
CA THR A 89 7.12 5.07 3.05
C THR A 89 5.66 4.65 2.97
N LYS A 90 5.30 3.47 3.51
CA LYS A 90 3.91 3.03 3.54
C LYS A 90 3.06 3.80 4.56
N ALA A 91 3.65 4.25 5.68
CA ALA A 91 3.02 5.20 6.59
C ALA A 91 2.76 6.55 5.90
N ALA A 92 3.75 7.05 5.14
CA ALA A 92 3.60 8.26 4.33
C ALA A 92 2.46 8.12 3.32
N VAL A 93 2.33 6.98 2.61
CA VAL A 93 1.23 6.73 1.65
C VAL A 93 -0.13 6.78 2.34
N ILE A 94 -0.28 6.20 3.54
CA ILE A 94 -1.52 6.26 4.33
C ILE A 94 -1.84 7.71 4.70
N GLN A 95 -0.85 8.49 5.13
CA GLN A 95 -1.05 9.90 5.48
C GLN A 95 -1.35 10.78 4.25
N LEU A 96 -0.66 10.56 3.14
CA LEU A 96 -0.94 11.24 1.86
C LEU A 96 -2.36 10.96 1.38
N THR A 97 -2.86 9.74 1.58
CA THR A 97 -4.26 9.39 1.28
C THR A 97 -5.24 10.31 2.01
N LYS A 98 -5.05 10.50 3.31
CA LYS A 98 -5.88 11.42 4.11
C LYS A 98 -5.77 12.86 3.62
N TYR A 99 -4.56 13.33 3.37
CA TYR A 99 -4.34 14.69 2.90
C TYR A 99 -5.04 14.96 1.56
N TYR A 100 -4.83 14.07 0.58
CA TYR A 100 -5.41 14.24 -0.75
C TYR A 100 -6.92 14.01 -0.78
N SER A 101 -7.47 13.17 0.09
CA SER A 101 -8.91 12.99 0.19
C SER A 101 -9.64 14.28 0.56
N VAL A 102 -9.02 15.13 1.40
CA VAL A 102 -9.59 16.42 1.78
C VAL A 102 -9.46 17.45 0.66
N ILE A 103 -8.22 17.63 0.15
CA ILE A 103 -7.94 18.72 -0.81
C ILE A 103 -8.57 18.47 -2.19
N LEU A 104 -8.79 17.20 -2.57
CA LEU A 104 -9.35 16.82 -3.87
C LEU A 104 -10.86 16.56 -3.85
N SER A 105 -11.48 16.49 -2.68
CA SER A 105 -12.92 16.22 -2.53
C SER A 105 -13.80 17.19 -3.33
N LYS A 106 -13.48 18.48 -3.34
CA LYS A 106 -14.21 19.50 -4.11
C LYS A 106 -14.19 19.27 -5.63
N TYR A 107 -13.31 18.41 -6.12
CA TYR A 107 -13.23 18.02 -7.53
C TYR A 107 -13.86 16.64 -7.77
N GLN A 108 -14.62 16.08 -6.82
CA GLN A 108 -15.23 14.77 -6.89
C GLN A 108 -14.19 13.63 -7.11
N ILE A 109 -12.99 13.80 -6.54
CA ILE A 109 -11.96 12.78 -6.53
C ILE A 109 -11.90 12.16 -5.13
N ASN A 110 -12.24 10.90 -5.01
CA ASN A 110 -12.06 10.12 -3.79
C ASN A 110 -10.64 9.52 -3.76
N VAL A 111 -9.98 9.62 -2.62
CA VAL A 111 -8.63 9.06 -2.43
C VAL A 111 -8.67 8.14 -1.22
N ASN A 112 -8.45 6.84 -1.45
CA ASN A 112 -8.43 5.82 -0.40
C ASN A 112 -7.16 4.98 -0.47
N CYS A 113 -6.88 4.26 0.59
CA CYS A 113 -5.76 3.34 0.71
C CYS A 113 -6.28 1.93 0.96
N LEU A 114 -5.62 0.94 0.37
CA LEU A 114 -5.77 -0.46 0.72
C LEU A 114 -4.44 -0.97 1.25
N SER A 115 -4.42 -1.48 2.47
CA SER A 115 -3.22 -1.98 3.16
C SER A 115 -3.26 -3.49 3.30
N PRO A 116 -2.57 -4.23 2.41
CA PRO A 116 -2.46 -5.67 2.51
C PRO A 116 -1.60 -6.12 3.69
N GLY A 117 -1.93 -7.30 4.23
CA GLY A 117 -0.99 -8.12 5.00
C GLY A 117 -0.02 -8.85 4.09
N GLY A 118 0.55 -9.95 4.59
CA GLY A 118 1.44 -10.79 3.78
C GLY A 118 0.68 -11.54 2.69
N ILE A 119 1.07 -11.28 1.45
CA ILE A 119 0.52 -11.92 0.25
C ILE A 119 1.57 -12.87 -0.34
N ILE A 120 1.15 -14.07 -0.70
CA ILE A 120 2.01 -15.04 -1.38
C ILE A 120 2.30 -14.55 -2.80
N ASN A 121 3.57 -14.50 -3.16
CA ASN A 121 3.98 -14.24 -4.54
C ASN A 121 4.07 -15.56 -5.30
N GLU A 122 3.11 -15.85 -6.15
CA GLU A 122 3.05 -17.11 -6.90
C GLU A 122 4.21 -17.29 -7.88
N LYS A 123 4.70 -16.20 -8.47
CA LYS A 123 5.83 -16.24 -9.42
C LYS A 123 7.18 -16.45 -8.73
N LYS A 124 7.34 -15.97 -7.50
CA LYS A 124 8.55 -16.10 -6.69
C LYS A 124 8.14 -16.29 -5.23
N PRO A 125 7.67 -17.49 -4.86
CA PRO A 125 7.16 -17.74 -3.51
C PRO A 125 8.21 -17.45 -2.44
N GLN A 126 7.76 -16.89 -1.34
CA GLN A 126 8.55 -16.76 -0.14
C GLN A 126 8.93 -18.16 0.37
N ASN A 127 10.01 -18.22 1.15
CA ASN A 127 10.49 -19.49 1.68
C ASN A 127 9.43 -20.13 2.63
N LYS A 128 9.31 -21.45 2.60
CA LYS A 128 8.32 -22.23 3.36
C LYS A 128 8.35 -21.95 4.86
N LYS A 129 9.54 -21.74 5.44
CA LYS A 129 9.70 -21.41 6.88
C LYS A 129 9.10 -20.05 7.20
N PHE A 130 9.33 -19.05 6.34
CA PHE A 130 8.73 -17.74 6.47
C PHE A 130 7.20 -17.81 6.38
N ILE A 131 6.66 -18.48 5.35
CA ILE A 131 5.20 -18.66 5.20
C ILE A 131 4.59 -19.29 6.44
N LYS A 132 5.22 -20.38 6.96
CA LYS A 132 4.77 -21.07 8.18
C LYS A 132 4.79 -20.15 9.40
N ASN A 133 5.86 -19.40 9.60
CA ASN A 133 6.01 -18.50 10.74
C ASN A 133 5.04 -17.31 10.65
N TYR A 134 4.89 -16.73 9.46
CA TYR A 134 3.92 -15.66 9.23
C TYR A 134 2.50 -16.13 9.50
N SER A 135 2.10 -17.27 8.93
CA SER A 135 0.76 -17.84 9.10
C SER A 135 0.36 -18.07 10.56
N LYS A 136 1.32 -18.41 11.42
CA LYS A 136 1.07 -18.55 12.88
C LYS A 136 0.70 -17.23 13.57
N ARG A 137 1.02 -16.10 12.95
CA ARG A 137 0.71 -14.75 13.45
C ARG A 137 -0.63 -14.23 12.96
N VAL A 138 -1.19 -14.87 11.95
CA VAL A 138 -2.46 -14.45 11.34
C VAL A 138 -3.61 -15.23 11.97
N PRO A 139 -4.68 -14.59 12.49
CA PRO A 139 -5.86 -15.29 13.02
C PRO A 139 -6.45 -16.31 12.02
N LYS A 140 -6.45 -15.99 10.73
CA LYS A 140 -6.86 -16.93 9.67
C LYS A 140 -5.83 -18.03 9.37
N SER A 141 -4.74 -18.13 10.12
CA SER A 141 -3.69 -19.16 10.05
C SER A 141 -3.09 -19.36 8.64
N LYS A 142 -3.14 -18.36 7.79
CA LYS A 142 -2.56 -18.39 6.44
C LYS A 142 -2.14 -17.00 5.97
N MET A 143 -1.19 -16.93 5.04
CA MET A 143 -0.97 -15.73 4.24
C MET A 143 -2.10 -15.56 3.22
N GLY A 144 -2.33 -14.33 2.80
CA GLY A 144 -3.26 -14.04 1.72
C GLY A 144 -2.68 -14.39 0.34
N ASN A 145 -3.54 -14.39 -0.66
CA ASN A 145 -3.19 -14.41 -2.08
C ASN A 145 -3.72 -13.14 -2.76
N VAL A 146 -3.39 -12.95 -4.03
CA VAL A 146 -3.73 -11.72 -4.77
C VAL A 146 -5.26 -11.54 -4.87
N GLU A 147 -6.01 -12.64 -5.03
CA GLU A 147 -7.47 -12.65 -5.15
C GLU A 147 -8.16 -12.09 -3.91
N ASN A 148 -7.54 -12.25 -2.73
CA ASN A 148 -8.10 -11.69 -1.49
C ASN A 148 -8.15 -10.16 -1.50
N LEU A 149 -7.40 -9.49 -2.38
CA LEU A 149 -7.39 -8.04 -2.50
C LEU A 149 -8.43 -7.52 -3.50
N PHE A 150 -8.92 -8.37 -4.42
CA PHE A 150 -9.79 -7.95 -5.53
C PHE A 150 -11.07 -7.27 -5.04
N THR A 151 -11.74 -7.86 -4.06
CA THR A 151 -13.00 -7.29 -3.53
C THR A 151 -12.79 -5.89 -2.95
N GLY A 152 -11.69 -5.68 -2.21
CA GLY A 152 -11.38 -4.37 -1.65
C GLY A 152 -11.07 -3.33 -2.74
N ILE A 153 -10.32 -3.73 -3.78
CA ILE A 153 -10.02 -2.86 -4.93
C ILE A 153 -11.30 -2.56 -5.71
N LEU A 154 -12.11 -3.58 -6.04
CA LEU A 154 -13.36 -3.41 -6.77
C LEU A 154 -14.35 -2.53 -6.00
N PHE A 155 -14.46 -2.71 -4.69
CA PHE A 155 -15.27 -1.85 -3.83
C PHE A 155 -14.84 -0.39 -3.94
N LEU A 156 -13.54 -0.11 -3.73
CA LEU A 156 -13.00 1.26 -3.78
C LEU A 156 -13.05 1.87 -5.20
N ALA A 157 -13.07 1.04 -6.23
CA ALA A 157 -13.16 1.45 -7.63
C ALA A 157 -14.61 1.68 -8.12
N SER A 158 -15.60 1.27 -7.34
CA SER A 158 -17.01 1.31 -7.73
C SER A 158 -17.76 2.50 -7.12
N GLU A 159 -18.92 2.83 -7.70
CA GLU A 159 -19.85 3.83 -7.16
C GLU A 159 -20.36 3.48 -5.74
N SER A 160 -20.30 2.21 -5.33
CA SER A 160 -20.67 1.78 -3.99
C SER A 160 -19.79 2.40 -2.90
N SER A 161 -18.60 2.89 -3.26
CA SER A 161 -17.69 3.60 -2.38
C SER A 161 -17.73 5.13 -2.52
N SER A 162 -18.75 5.69 -3.19
CA SER A 162 -18.82 7.13 -3.47
C SER A 162 -18.75 8.02 -2.23
N TYR A 163 -19.15 7.53 -1.06
CA TYR A 163 -19.04 8.23 0.23
C TYR A 163 -17.85 7.77 1.09
N VAL A 164 -16.99 6.88 0.55
CA VAL A 164 -15.76 6.41 1.22
C VAL A 164 -14.59 7.25 0.73
N ASN A 165 -14.02 8.07 1.61
CA ASN A 165 -12.93 8.97 1.25
C ASN A 165 -11.92 9.09 2.42
N GLY A 166 -10.63 9.05 2.13
CA GLY A 166 -9.55 9.15 3.13
C GLY A 166 -9.34 7.90 3.99
N GLN A 167 -9.98 6.77 3.63
CA GLN A 167 -9.94 5.55 4.42
C GLN A 167 -8.73 4.66 4.07
N ASN A 168 -8.26 3.92 5.07
CA ASN A 168 -7.27 2.86 4.92
C ASN A 168 -7.95 1.51 5.19
N ILE A 169 -8.29 0.77 4.13
CA ILE A 169 -8.90 -0.56 4.24
C ILE A 169 -7.80 -1.60 4.41
N ILE A 170 -7.85 -2.33 5.53
CA ILE A 170 -6.87 -3.33 5.89
C ILE A 170 -7.37 -4.71 5.46
N ILE A 171 -6.54 -5.45 4.70
CA ILE A 171 -6.83 -6.83 4.27
C ILE A 171 -5.63 -7.70 4.64
N ASP A 172 -5.63 -8.24 5.84
CA ASP A 172 -4.47 -8.90 6.44
C ASP A 172 -4.80 -10.22 7.18
N GLY A 173 -6.03 -10.70 7.04
CA GLY A 173 -6.49 -11.93 7.73
C GLY A 173 -6.64 -11.77 9.25
N GLY A 174 -6.70 -10.53 9.74
CA GLY A 174 -6.85 -10.19 11.16
C GLY A 174 -5.50 -10.01 11.88
N LEU A 175 -4.36 -10.00 11.18
CA LEU A 175 -3.03 -9.91 11.81
C LEU A 175 -2.89 -8.65 12.67
N SER A 176 -3.47 -7.53 12.24
CA SER A 176 -3.38 -6.25 12.95
C SER A 176 -4.44 -6.05 14.03
N SER A 177 -5.27 -7.04 14.31
CA SER A 177 -6.37 -6.93 15.27
C SER A 177 -6.01 -7.40 16.69
N TRP A 178 -4.77 -7.88 16.92
CA TRP A 178 -4.27 -8.31 18.23
C TRP A 178 -2.82 -7.93 18.50
#